data_8d249ae049c41943f8502794c6c7d08c
#
_entry.id   8d249ae049c41943f8502794c6c7d08c
#
_cell.length_a   1.000
_cell.length_b   1.000
_cell.length_c   1.000
_cell.angle_alpha   90.00
_cell.angle_beta   90.00
_cell.angle_gamma   90.00
#
_symmetry.space_group_name_H-M   'P 1'
#
loop_
_entity.id
_entity.type
_entity.pdbx_description
1 polymer ?
#
loop_
_entity_poly.entity_id
_entity_poly.type
_entity_poly.pdbx_seq_one_letter_code
_entity_poly.pdbx_strand_id
1 'polypeptide(L)'
;MKVIKAQLYINKKVNEEQGKRICNKIDKEIEGWPIDYSSYQANLNNKEIIVFNVYIRANTFKDCEYFYQMMKRAIKDCSYEAVHQITKIKAEEIVGI
;
A
#
# COMPACT_ATOMS: atom_id res chain seq x y z
N MET A 1 -1.76 -15.62 -15.36
CA MET A 1 -1.49 -14.86 -14.14
C MET A 1 -2.21 -13.52 -14.19
N LYS A 2 -2.79 -13.12 -13.09
CA LYS A 2 -3.50 -11.84 -12.99
C LYS A 2 -2.69 -10.87 -12.13
N VAL A 3 -2.81 -9.59 -12.44
CA VAL A 3 -2.12 -8.53 -11.72
C VAL A 3 -3.12 -7.45 -11.33
N ILE A 4 -3.06 -7.01 -10.08
CA ILE A 4 -3.75 -5.80 -9.64
C ILE A 4 -2.72 -4.72 -9.39
N LYS A 5 -2.95 -3.56 -9.97
CA LYS A 5 -2.22 -2.32 -9.63
C LYS A 5 -3.13 -1.48 -8.76
N ALA A 6 -2.63 -1.06 -7.63
CA ALA A 6 -3.39 -0.23 -6.72
C ALA A 6 -2.55 0.95 -6.26
N GLN A 7 -3.21 2.08 -6.03
CA GLN A 7 -2.58 3.22 -5.39
C GLN A 7 -3.34 3.53 -4.12
N LEU A 8 -2.63 3.53 -3.00
CA LEU A 8 -3.18 3.88 -1.71
C LEU A 8 -2.41 5.06 -1.14
N TYR A 9 -3.10 5.91 -0.42
CA TYR A 9 -2.40 6.93 0.32
C TYR A 9 -3.02 7.12 1.70
N ILE A 10 -2.18 7.58 2.62
CA ILE A 10 -2.58 7.87 3.97
C ILE A 10 -2.83 9.37 4.07
N ASN A 11 -4.08 9.75 4.32
CA ASN A 11 -4.47 11.15 4.34
C ASN A 11 -4.18 11.79 5.70
N LYS A 12 -2.91 11.69 6.12
CA LYS A 12 -2.39 12.39 7.28
C LYS A 12 -0.95 12.76 7.03
N LYS A 13 -0.48 13.78 7.72
CA LYS A 13 0.91 14.21 7.61
C LYS A 13 1.84 13.10 8.06
N VAL A 14 2.75 12.71 7.19
CA VAL A 14 3.77 11.70 7.45
C VAL A 14 5.12 12.28 7.01
N ASN A 15 6.02 12.49 7.96
CA ASN A 15 7.36 12.95 7.62
C ASN A 15 8.22 11.78 7.11
N GLU A 16 9.40 12.09 6.61
CA GLU A 16 10.29 11.09 6.02
C GLU A 16 10.64 9.96 6.99
N GLU A 17 10.93 10.29 8.23
CA GLU A 17 11.30 9.31 9.25
C GLU A 17 10.13 8.37 9.57
N GLN A 18 8.94 8.93 9.73
CA GLN A 18 7.73 8.13 9.94
C GLN A 18 7.46 7.23 8.74
N GLY A 19 7.64 7.75 7.53
CA GLY A 19 7.48 6.99 6.30
C GLY A 19 8.42 5.78 6.25
N LYS A 20 9.67 5.96 6.62
CA LYS A 20 10.65 4.86 6.68
C LYS A 20 10.24 3.79 7.68
N ARG A 21 9.76 4.17 8.85
CA ARG A 21 9.29 3.21 9.86
C ARG A 21 8.08 2.42 9.35
N ILE A 22 7.15 3.10 8.71
CA ILE A 22 5.97 2.45 8.13
C ILE A 22 6.40 1.43 7.08
N CYS A 23 7.27 1.81 6.15
CA CYS A 23 7.76 0.91 5.10
C CYS A 23 8.49 -0.30 5.68
N ASN A 24 9.33 -0.11 6.70
CA ASN A 24 10.05 -1.21 7.33
C ASN A 24 9.09 -2.23 7.96
N LYS A 25 8.02 -1.77 8.60
CA LYS A 25 7.02 -2.65 9.17
C LYS A 25 6.23 -3.39 8.09
N ILE A 26 5.84 -2.67 7.03
CA ILE A 26 5.14 -3.27 5.90
C ILE A 26 6.00 -4.38 5.27
N ASP A 27 7.28 -4.11 5.03
CA ASP A 27 8.19 -5.09 4.44
C ASP A 27 8.23 -6.39 5.22
N LYS A 28 8.21 -6.32 6.55
CA LYS A 28 8.17 -7.50 7.40
C LYS A 28 6.86 -8.25 7.29
N GLU A 29 5.74 -7.54 7.24
CA GLU A 29 4.42 -8.16 7.21
C GLU A 29 4.10 -8.84 5.88
N ILE A 30 4.59 -8.28 4.77
CA ILE A 30 4.32 -8.84 3.44
C ILE A 30 5.43 -9.75 2.93
N GLU A 31 6.45 -10.02 3.75
CA GLU A 31 7.55 -10.90 3.36
C GLU A 31 7.03 -12.26 2.92
N GLY A 32 7.46 -12.70 1.73
CA GLY A 32 7.00 -13.96 1.15
C GLY A 32 5.65 -13.91 0.44
N TRP A 33 4.96 -12.79 0.47
CA TRP A 33 3.70 -12.61 -0.24
C TRP A 33 3.93 -12.07 -1.65
N PRO A 34 3.06 -12.37 -2.62
CA PRO A 34 3.23 -11.87 -4.00
C PRO A 34 2.81 -10.41 -4.14
N ILE A 35 3.39 -9.56 -3.34
CA ILE A 35 3.09 -8.13 -3.28
C ILE A 35 4.38 -7.35 -3.46
N ASP A 36 4.40 -6.46 -4.46
CA ASP A 36 5.46 -5.49 -4.64
C ASP A 36 4.87 -4.10 -4.44
N TYR A 37 5.64 -3.20 -3.86
CA TYR A 37 5.19 -1.81 -3.75
C TYR A 37 6.36 -0.85 -3.79
N SER A 38 6.04 0.39 -4.15
CA SER A 38 6.93 1.53 -3.97
C SER A 38 6.18 2.61 -3.22
N SER A 39 6.91 3.46 -2.52
CA SER A 39 6.32 4.55 -1.77
C SER A 39 7.03 5.85 -2.09
N TYR A 40 6.31 6.95 -1.99
CA TYR A 40 6.88 8.28 -2.14
C TYR A 40 6.07 9.28 -1.33
N GLN A 41 6.70 10.40 -1.01
CA GLN A 41 6.01 11.50 -0.35
C GLN A 41 5.38 12.41 -1.40
N ALA A 42 4.20 12.90 -1.09
CA ALA A 42 3.46 13.82 -1.94
C ALA A 42 2.80 14.89 -1.10
N ASN A 43 2.40 15.98 -1.74
CA ASN A 43 1.63 17.03 -1.09
C ASN A 43 0.17 16.91 -1.47
N LEU A 44 -0.69 16.88 -0.47
CA LEU A 44 -2.14 16.87 -0.65
C LEU A 44 -2.72 17.95 0.26
N ASN A 45 -3.30 19.00 -0.32
CA ASN A 45 -3.87 20.12 0.44
C ASN A 45 -2.88 20.72 1.44
N ASN A 46 -1.65 20.99 0.97
CA ASN A 46 -0.56 21.57 1.78
C ASN A 46 -0.08 20.65 2.92
N LYS A 47 -0.33 19.38 2.80
CA LYS A 47 0.04 18.38 3.79
C LYS A 47 0.90 17.31 3.14
N GLU A 48 2.05 17.02 3.73
CA GLU A 48 2.87 15.90 3.28
C GLU A 48 2.22 14.59 3.68
N ILE A 49 2.00 13.75 2.68
CA ILE A 49 1.43 12.41 2.88
C ILE A 49 2.36 11.37 2.25
N ILE A 50 2.11 10.12 2.56
CA ILE A 50 2.80 9.02 1.89
C ILE A 50 1.84 8.29 0.96
N VAL A 51 2.32 7.97 -0.24
CA VAL A 51 1.57 7.26 -1.27
C VAL A 51 2.26 5.94 -1.53
N PHE A 52 1.46 4.88 -1.68
CA PHE A 52 1.94 3.54 -2.01
C PHE A 52 1.39 3.12 -3.36
N ASN A 53 2.29 2.76 -4.29
CA ASN A 53 1.93 2.12 -5.53
C ASN A 53 2.17 0.62 -5.36
N VAL A 54 1.12 -0.17 -5.45
CA VAL A 54 1.12 -1.58 -5.10
C VAL A 54 0.84 -2.43 -6.33
N TYR A 55 1.60 -3.52 -6.50
CA TYR A 55 1.42 -4.50 -7.55
C TYR A 55 1.26 -5.86 -6.89
N ILE A 56 0.19 -6.55 -7.22
CA ILE A 56 -0.12 -7.87 -6.66
C ILE A 56 -0.32 -8.84 -7.79
N ARG A 57 0.34 -9.99 -7.73
CA ARG A 57 0.26 -11.04 -8.74
C ARG A 57 -0.28 -12.31 -8.12
N ALA A 58 -1.25 -12.93 -8.79
CA ALA A 58 -1.79 -14.21 -8.38
C ALA A 58 -2.43 -14.92 -9.57
N ASN A 59 -2.84 -16.17 -9.38
CA ASN A 59 -3.45 -16.95 -10.46
C ASN A 59 -4.84 -16.46 -10.82
N THR A 60 -5.58 -15.90 -9.85
CA THR A 60 -6.93 -15.40 -10.05
C THR A 60 -7.05 -13.99 -9.49
N PHE A 61 -8.03 -13.22 -9.98
CA PHE A 61 -8.32 -11.90 -9.42
C PHE A 61 -8.82 -11.99 -7.98
N LYS A 62 -9.49 -13.07 -7.64
CA LYS A 62 -9.95 -13.29 -6.27
C LYS A 62 -8.77 -13.37 -5.30
N ASP A 63 -7.73 -14.09 -5.68
CA ASP A 63 -6.52 -14.20 -4.88
C ASP A 63 -5.78 -12.85 -4.83
N CYS A 64 -5.71 -12.13 -5.95
CA CYS A 64 -5.15 -10.78 -5.97
C CYS A 64 -5.87 -9.86 -4.98
N GLU A 65 -7.18 -9.94 -4.95
CA GLU A 65 -7.99 -9.12 -4.04
C GLU A 65 -7.74 -9.49 -2.58
N TYR A 66 -7.56 -10.77 -2.29
CA TYR A 66 -7.21 -11.23 -0.96
C TYR A 66 -5.89 -10.60 -0.49
N PHE A 67 -4.86 -10.66 -1.34
CA PHE A 67 -3.56 -10.05 -1.01
C PHE A 67 -3.64 -8.53 -0.92
N TYR A 68 -4.49 -7.92 -1.73
CA TYR A 68 -4.74 -6.48 -1.66
C TYR A 68 -5.31 -6.09 -0.29
N GLN A 69 -6.28 -6.85 0.22
CA GLN A 69 -6.83 -6.61 1.56
C GLN A 69 -5.77 -6.81 2.64
N MET A 70 -4.88 -7.78 2.47
CA MET A 70 -3.76 -7.99 3.38
C MET A 70 -2.81 -6.79 3.39
N MET A 71 -2.51 -6.24 2.21
CA MET A 71 -1.69 -5.03 2.10
C MET A 71 -2.34 -3.83 2.77
N LYS A 72 -3.63 -3.64 2.57
CA LYS A 72 -4.39 -2.58 3.25
C LYS A 72 -4.29 -2.71 4.76
N ARG A 73 -4.45 -3.92 5.26
CA ARG A 73 -4.36 -4.21 6.69
C ARG A 73 -2.96 -3.92 7.21
N ALA A 74 -1.93 -4.35 6.49
CA ALA A 74 -0.54 -4.10 6.87
C ALA A 74 -0.26 -2.59 6.98
N ILE A 75 -0.73 -1.80 6.03
CA ILE A 75 -0.57 -0.35 6.05
C ILE A 75 -1.30 0.24 7.26
N LYS A 76 -2.53 -0.19 7.50
CA LYS A 76 -3.33 0.29 8.62
C LYS A 76 -2.66 -0.02 9.96
N ASP A 77 -2.20 -1.23 10.13
CA ASP A 77 -1.57 -1.67 11.39
C ASP A 77 -0.24 -0.95 11.62
N CYS A 78 0.56 -0.79 10.57
CA CYS A 78 1.85 -0.12 10.67
C CYS A 78 1.74 1.38 10.90
N SER A 79 0.64 1.98 10.47
CA SER A 79 0.41 3.41 10.61
C SER A 79 -0.34 3.79 11.88
N TYR A 80 -0.60 2.83 12.75
CA TYR A 80 -1.44 3.00 13.94
C TYR A 80 -1.06 4.22 14.79
N GLU A 81 0.21 4.44 15.02
CA GLU A 81 0.68 5.56 15.86
C GLU A 81 0.77 6.89 15.12
N ALA A 82 1.06 6.86 13.83
CA ALA A 82 1.33 8.05 13.04
C ALA A 82 0.15 8.47 12.18
N VAL A 83 -0.57 7.51 11.67
CA VAL A 83 -1.64 7.72 10.69
C VAL A 83 -2.77 6.74 10.96
N HIS A 84 -3.99 7.25 10.95
CA HIS A 84 -5.14 6.43 11.35
C HIS A 84 -6.06 6.07 10.21
N GLN A 85 -5.82 6.59 9.00
CA GLN A 85 -6.82 6.43 7.96
C GLN A 85 -6.23 6.38 6.57
N ILE A 86 -6.70 5.42 5.80
CA ILE A 86 -6.50 5.35 4.37
C ILE A 86 -7.80 5.85 3.74
N THR A 87 -7.71 6.95 2.97
CA THR A 87 -8.92 7.61 2.48
C THR A 87 -9.17 7.42 1.00
N LYS A 88 -8.18 6.98 0.25
CA LYS A 88 -8.38 6.81 -1.19
C LYS A 88 -7.66 5.57 -1.70
N ILE A 89 -8.36 4.82 -2.51
CA ILE A 89 -7.83 3.65 -3.18
C ILE A 89 -8.18 3.75 -4.66
N LYS A 90 -7.21 3.54 -5.52
CA LYS A 90 -7.42 3.37 -6.94
C LYS A 90 -6.78 2.06 -7.36
N ALA A 91 -7.56 1.19 -7.99
CA ALA A 91 -7.08 -0.11 -8.44
C ALA A 91 -7.37 -0.31 -9.92
N GLU A 92 -6.44 -0.95 -10.60
CA GLU A 92 -6.57 -1.37 -11.99
C GLU A 92 -6.24 -2.85 -12.08
N GLU A 93 -6.99 -3.57 -12.89
CA GLU A 93 -6.75 -4.99 -13.13
C GLU A 93 -6.04 -5.17 -14.46
N ILE A 94 -4.98 -5.98 -14.45
CA ILE A 94 -4.19 -6.27 -15.64
C ILE A 94 -4.10 -7.78 -15.78
N VAL A 95 -4.43 -8.27 -16.97
CA VAL A 95 -4.23 -9.68 -17.28
C VAL A 95 -2.75 -9.89 -17.59
N GLY A 96 -2.09 -10.74 -16.81
CA GLY A 96 -0.68 -11.08 -17.01
C GLY A 96 -0.50 -12.06 -18.15
N ILE A 97 0.71 -12.14 -18.60
CA ILE A 97 1.12 -13.03 -19.69
C ILE A 97 1.49 -14.40 -19.15
#